data_ae7c84f971f999bc82b38f5ba3244e06
#
_entry.id   ae7c84f971f999bc82b38f5ba3244e06
#
_cell.length_a   1.000
_cell.length_b   1.000
_cell.length_c   1.000
_cell.angle_alpha   90.00
_cell.angle_beta   90.00
_cell.angle_gamma   90.00
#
_symmetry.space_group_name_H-M   'P 1'
#
loop_
_entity.id
_entity.type
_entity.pdbx_description
1 polymer ?
#
loop_
_entity_poly.entity_id
_entity_poly.type
_entity_poly.pdbx_seq_one_letter_code
_entity_poly.pdbx_strand_id
1 'polypeptide(L)'
;MLEPAKIRRIITLVGATVLLHGISAAQATDPLIGSWNFKVTVSGECIQNCKYMGMIAFNQGGTVVEQRGTAVEYDGLGYVERTSLGSWRPTAGTAAYTFKVKNFIFDSNGKLSASITGISGVTLSRNSFTGLGTAKIVRVGGTRIETITFAISGTRF
;
A
#
# COMPACT_ATOMS: atom_id res chain seq x y z
N MET A 1 -73.68 -10.08 52.02
CA MET A 1 -73.38 -9.17 50.92
C MET A 1 -71.88 -9.28 50.63
N LEU A 2 -71.54 -10.03 49.64
CA LEU A 2 -70.11 -10.22 49.22
C LEU A 2 -69.95 -9.61 47.83
N GLU A 3 -69.05 -8.67 47.74
CA GLU A 3 -68.74 -7.92 46.54
C GLU A 3 -67.91 -8.79 45.51
N PRO A 4 -68.17 -8.75 44.22
CA PRO A 4 -67.44 -9.58 43.27
C PRO A 4 -66.13 -8.93 42.92
N ALA A 5 -65.06 -9.73 43.04
CA ALA A 5 -63.71 -9.40 42.67
C ALA A 5 -63.56 -9.14 41.15
N LYS A 6 -63.04 -7.96 40.80
CA LYS A 6 -62.68 -7.58 39.45
C LYS A 6 -61.40 -8.31 39.02
N ILE A 7 -61.52 -9.27 38.14
CA ILE A 7 -60.43 -9.93 37.48
C ILE A 7 -59.82 -8.96 36.38
N ARG A 8 -58.69 -8.37 36.68
CA ARG A 8 -57.90 -7.64 35.69
C ARG A 8 -57.15 -8.65 34.82
N ARG A 9 -57.51 -8.71 33.55
CA ARG A 9 -56.77 -9.45 32.55
C ARG A 9 -55.50 -8.64 32.22
N ILE A 10 -54.33 -9.16 32.59
CA ILE A 10 -53.02 -8.67 32.15
C ILE A 10 -52.80 -9.24 30.76
N ILE A 11 -52.87 -8.38 29.73
CA ILE A 11 -52.47 -8.72 28.37
C ILE A 11 -50.96 -8.56 28.33
N THR A 12 -50.23 -9.67 28.38
CA THR A 12 -48.78 -9.68 28.15
C THR A 12 -48.53 -9.53 26.66
N LEU A 13 -48.11 -8.34 26.27
CA LEU A 13 -47.67 -8.06 24.90
C LEU A 13 -46.29 -8.70 24.71
N VAL A 14 -46.22 -9.86 24.06
CA VAL A 14 -44.96 -10.48 23.66
C VAL A 14 -44.44 -9.69 22.48
N GLY A 15 -43.53 -8.76 22.75
CA GLY A 15 -42.79 -8.03 21.69
C GLY A 15 -41.83 -8.97 20.99
N ALA A 16 -42.17 -9.35 19.75
CA ALA A 16 -41.25 -10.04 18.86
C ALA A 16 -40.13 -9.07 18.46
N THR A 17 -38.96 -9.15 19.11
CA THR A 17 -37.75 -8.45 18.72
C THR A 17 -37.20 -9.14 17.46
N VAL A 18 -37.52 -8.61 16.28
CA VAL A 18 -36.93 -9.02 15.04
C VAL A 18 -35.48 -8.53 15.09
N LEU A 19 -34.56 -9.42 15.39
CA LEU A 19 -33.10 -9.21 15.19
C LEU A 19 -32.85 -9.10 13.69
N LEU A 20 -32.86 -7.89 13.17
CA LEU A 20 -32.27 -7.57 11.88
C LEU A 20 -30.75 -7.86 11.99
N HIS A 21 -30.37 -9.09 11.68
CA HIS A 21 -28.99 -9.41 11.37
C HIS A 21 -28.66 -8.63 10.12
N GLY A 22 -27.99 -7.48 10.29
CA GLY A 22 -27.43 -6.73 9.19
C GLY A 22 -26.52 -7.67 8.42
N ILE A 23 -26.94 -8.08 7.22
CA ILE A 23 -26.08 -8.73 6.26
C ILE A 23 -25.04 -7.66 5.92
N SER A 24 -23.88 -7.74 6.57
CA SER A 24 -22.70 -6.97 6.16
C SER A 24 -22.44 -7.37 4.72
N ALA A 25 -22.84 -6.52 3.79
CA ALA A 25 -22.43 -6.68 2.41
C ALA A 25 -20.91 -6.81 2.44
N ALA A 26 -20.38 -7.95 2.00
CA ALA A 26 -18.95 -8.16 1.92
C ALA A 26 -18.38 -6.98 1.12
N GLN A 27 -17.65 -6.12 1.81
CA GLN A 27 -17.09 -4.92 1.20
C GLN A 27 -16.15 -5.40 0.11
N ALA A 28 -16.46 -5.11 -1.16
CA ALA A 28 -15.65 -5.55 -2.28
C ALA A 28 -14.20 -5.15 -2.01
N THR A 29 -13.32 -6.13 -1.97
CA THR A 29 -11.89 -5.89 -1.72
C THR A 29 -11.35 -5.06 -2.87
N ASP A 30 -10.65 -3.97 -2.57
CA ASP A 30 -10.02 -3.16 -3.61
C ASP A 30 -9.16 -4.05 -4.52
N PRO A 31 -9.32 -3.96 -5.85
CA PRO A 31 -8.65 -4.87 -6.78
C PRO A 31 -7.13 -4.74 -6.78
N LEU A 32 -6.54 -3.68 -6.24
CA LEU A 32 -5.09 -3.57 -6.09
C LEU A 32 -4.57 -4.40 -4.91
N ILE A 33 -5.39 -4.68 -3.87
CA ILE A 33 -4.98 -5.46 -2.71
C ILE A 33 -4.47 -6.83 -3.12
N GLY A 34 -3.32 -7.22 -2.59
CA GLY A 34 -2.65 -8.50 -2.84
C GLY A 34 -1.17 -8.35 -3.16
N SER A 35 -0.57 -9.47 -3.55
CA SER A 35 0.85 -9.55 -3.88
C SER A 35 1.08 -9.54 -5.39
N TRP A 36 2.13 -8.87 -5.80
CA TRP A 36 2.45 -8.62 -7.19
C TRP A 36 3.95 -8.80 -7.42
N ASN A 37 4.31 -9.44 -8.54
CA ASN A 37 5.67 -9.33 -9.06
C ASN A 37 5.80 -7.98 -9.75
N PHE A 38 6.83 -7.21 -9.43
CA PHE A 38 7.03 -5.90 -10.05
C PHE A 38 8.41 -5.77 -10.70
N LYS A 39 8.50 -4.85 -11.66
CA LYS A 39 9.71 -4.43 -12.33
C LYS A 39 9.75 -2.91 -12.38
N VAL A 40 10.89 -2.35 -12.04
CA VAL A 40 11.20 -0.92 -12.19
C VAL A 40 12.27 -0.75 -13.25
N THR A 41 12.12 0.28 -14.07
CA THR A 41 13.13 0.75 -15.01
C THR A 41 13.37 2.22 -14.75
N VAL A 42 14.57 2.57 -14.33
CA VAL A 42 14.99 3.96 -14.07
C VAL A 42 15.28 4.64 -15.40
N SER A 43 14.81 5.88 -15.55
CA SER A 43 15.07 6.73 -16.71
C SER A 43 16.13 7.77 -16.35
N GLY A 44 17.09 8.01 -17.26
CA GLY A 44 18.19 8.95 -17.06
C GLY A 44 19.54 8.28 -16.89
N GLU A 45 20.54 9.03 -16.45
CA GLU A 45 21.89 8.53 -16.17
C GLU A 45 21.85 7.60 -14.96
N CYS A 46 21.76 6.32 -15.23
CA CYS A 46 21.85 5.28 -14.23
C CYS A 46 23.15 4.53 -14.44
N ILE A 47 24.07 4.62 -13.51
CA ILE A 47 25.42 4.06 -13.65
C ILE A 47 25.40 2.54 -13.49
N GLN A 48 24.54 1.98 -12.63
CA GLN A 48 24.39 0.53 -12.45
C GLN A 48 22.93 0.17 -12.07
N ASN A 49 22.48 -1.00 -12.56
CA ASN A 49 21.18 -1.59 -12.19
C ASN A 49 19.96 -0.69 -12.44
N CYS A 50 19.88 -0.08 -13.62
CA CYS A 50 18.74 0.74 -14.06
C CYS A 50 17.42 -0.04 -14.12
N LYS A 51 17.47 -1.34 -13.91
CA LYS A 51 16.31 -2.24 -13.86
C LYS A 51 16.42 -3.13 -12.64
N TYR A 52 15.38 -3.17 -11.84
CA TYR A 52 15.28 -4.14 -10.76
C TYR A 52 13.85 -4.70 -10.69
N MET A 53 13.74 -5.84 -10.05
CA MET A 53 12.47 -6.54 -9.87
C MET A 53 12.34 -7.04 -8.44
N GLY A 54 11.14 -7.39 -8.05
CA GLY A 54 10.84 -7.92 -6.74
C GLY A 54 9.36 -8.21 -6.55
N MET A 55 8.96 -8.26 -5.32
CA MET A 55 7.56 -8.42 -4.92
C MET A 55 7.07 -7.18 -4.20
N ILE A 56 5.84 -6.79 -4.47
CA ILE A 56 5.15 -5.69 -3.77
C ILE A 56 3.79 -6.19 -3.29
N ALA A 57 3.46 -5.89 -2.03
CA ALA A 57 2.18 -6.23 -1.43
C ALA A 57 1.43 -4.94 -1.07
N PHE A 58 0.21 -4.80 -1.60
CA PHE A 58 -0.72 -3.75 -1.22
C PHE A 58 -1.71 -4.35 -0.22
N ASN A 59 -1.69 -3.84 1.01
CA ASN A 59 -2.52 -4.36 2.09
C ASN A 59 -3.78 -3.52 2.28
N GLN A 60 -4.82 -4.15 2.81
CA GLN A 60 -6.01 -3.44 3.29
C GLN A 60 -5.59 -2.39 4.31
N GLY A 61 -6.23 -1.21 4.29
CA GLY A 61 -5.86 -0.09 5.16
C GLY A 61 -4.77 0.82 4.58
N GLY A 62 -4.35 0.60 3.33
CA GLY A 62 -3.51 1.54 2.58
C GLY A 62 -2.01 1.41 2.85
N THR A 63 -1.54 0.32 3.45
CA THR A 63 -0.10 0.07 3.59
C THR A 63 0.46 -0.69 2.39
N VAL A 64 1.71 -0.42 2.03
CA VAL A 64 2.45 -1.11 0.97
C VAL A 64 3.82 -1.55 1.49
N VAL A 65 4.19 -2.76 1.12
CA VAL A 65 5.51 -3.35 1.39
C VAL A 65 6.12 -3.77 0.06
N GLU A 66 7.33 -3.35 -0.20
CA GLU A 66 8.10 -3.74 -1.37
C GLU A 66 9.33 -4.53 -0.91
N GLN A 67 9.61 -5.64 -1.58
CA GLN A 67 10.82 -6.45 -1.38
C GLN A 67 11.55 -6.59 -2.72
N ARG A 68 12.75 -6.06 -2.80
CA ARG A 68 13.58 -6.18 -4.01
C ARG A 68 14.29 -7.52 -4.05
N GLY A 69 14.37 -8.11 -5.22
CA GLY A 69 15.09 -9.37 -5.45
C GLY A 69 16.60 -9.17 -5.49
N THR A 70 17.06 -7.98 -5.89
CA THR A 70 18.49 -7.65 -5.99
C THR A 70 18.85 -6.46 -5.11
N ALA A 71 20.07 -6.44 -4.60
CA ALA A 71 20.64 -5.25 -3.99
C ALA A 71 20.89 -4.20 -5.07
N VAL A 72 20.58 -2.95 -4.78
CA VAL A 72 20.87 -1.80 -5.63
C VAL A 72 21.93 -0.99 -4.91
N GLU A 73 23.07 -0.80 -5.56
CA GLU A 73 24.14 0.07 -5.10
C GLU A 73 23.97 1.46 -5.69
N TYR A 74 24.13 2.46 -4.85
CA TYR A 74 24.14 3.86 -5.27
C TYR A 74 25.56 4.39 -5.17
N ASP A 75 26.11 4.85 -6.29
CA ASP A 75 27.50 5.31 -6.38
C ASP A 75 27.82 6.38 -5.32
N GLY A 76 28.87 6.14 -4.55
CA GLY A 76 29.33 7.02 -3.47
C GLY A 76 28.38 7.14 -2.26
N LEU A 77 27.28 6.39 -2.22
CA LEU A 77 26.34 6.39 -1.09
C LEU A 77 26.24 5.04 -0.38
N GLY A 78 26.39 3.94 -1.10
CA GLY A 78 26.28 2.59 -0.56
C GLY A 78 25.09 1.79 -1.08
N TYR A 79 24.63 0.82 -0.27
CA TYR A 79 23.62 -0.13 -0.66
C TYR A 79 22.22 0.27 -0.19
N VAL A 80 21.26 0.22 -1.11
CA VAL A 80 19.84 0.41 -0.78
C VAL A 80 19.31 -0.83 -0.07
N GLU A 81 18.63 -0.63 1.05
CA GLU A 81 17.90 -1.68 1.74
C GLU A 81 16.89 -2.35 0.79
N ARG A 82 16.76 -3.68 0.88
CA ARG A 82 15.88 -4.44 -0.02
C ARG A 82 14.40 -4.22 0.25
N THR A 83 14.04 -3.91 1.49
CA THR A 83 12.66 -3.71 1.90
C THR A 83 12.29 -2.23 1.92
N SER A 84 11.16 -1.89 1.33
CA SER A 84 10.54 -0.56 1.44
C SER A 84 9.21 -0.67 2.17
N LEU A 85 8.92 0.32 2.97
CA LEU A 85 7.62 0.49 3.60
C LEU A 85 6.96 1.77 3.11
N GLY A 86 5.63 1.75 3.03
CA GLY A 86 4.91 2.91 2.54
C GLY A 86 3.41 2.84 2.67
N SER A 87 2.76 3.70 1.91
CA SER A 87 1.31 3.80 1.86
C SER A 87 0.81 3.90 0.42
N TRP A 88 -0.43 3.48 0.20
CA TRP A 88 -1.10 3.60 -1.07
C TRP A 88 -2.54 4.10 -0.90
N ARG A 89 -3.10 4.64 -1.96
CA ARG A 89 -4.51 5.08 -2.01
C ARG A 89 -5.04 5.01 -3.43
N PRO A 90 -6.34 4.72 -3.61
CA PRO A 90 -7.00 4.84 -4.89
C PRO A 90 -7.18 6.31 -5.28
N THR A 91 -7.26 6.56 -6.59
CA THR A 91 -7.75 7.82 -7.14
C THR A 91 -9.23 7.66 -7.40
N ALA A 92 -10.06 8.48 -6.76
CA ALA A 92 -11.52 8.35 -6.81
C ALA A 92 -12.06 8.31 -8.26
N GLY A 93 -12.96 7.34 -8.52
CA GLY A 93 -13.63 7.21 -9.80
C GLY A 93 -12.78 6.64 -10.95
N THR A 94 -11.60 6.10 -10.66
CA THR A 94 -10.70 5.55 -11.68
C THR A 94 -10.09 4.23 -11.24
N ALA A 95 -9.47 3.51 -12.18
CA ALA A 95 -8.61 2.35 -11.88
C ALA A 95 -7.15 2.77 -11.58
N ALA A 96 -6.93 4.02 -11.20
CA ALA A 96 -5.61 4.57 -10.91
C ALA A 96 -5.37 4.62 -9.40
N TYR A 97 -4.10 4.46 -9.04
CA TYR A 97 -3.64 4.44 -7.65
C TYR A 97 -2.36 5.25 -7.52
N THR A 98 -2.16 5.81 -6.34
CA THR A 98 -0.88 6.43 -5.97
C THR A 98 -0.31 5.66 -4.80
N PHE A 99 0.97 5.32 -4.83
CA PHE A 99 1.67 4.80 -3.68
C PHE A 99 3.00 5.51 -3.46
N LYS A 100 3.42 5.54 -2.20
CA LYS A 100 4.66 6.13 -1.73
C LYS A 100 5.39 5.10 -0.90
N VAL A 101 6.69 4.92 -1.17
CA VAL A 101 7.57 4.02 -0.43
C VAL A 101 8.81 4.76 0.05
N LYS A 102 9.37 4.32 1.16
CA LYS A 102 10.62 4.83 1.70
C LYS A 102 11.62 3.70 1.90
N ASN A 103 12.86 3.95 1.50
CA ASN A 103 14.02 3.09 1.71
C ASN A 103 15.15 3.87 2.37
N PHE A 104 16.11 3.11 2.87
CA PHE A 104 17.35 3.63 3.40
C PHE A 104 18.54 3.13 2.59
N ILE A 105 19.62 3.93 2.58
CA ILE A 105 20.91 3.60 1.97
C ILE A 105 21.92 3.55 3.12
N PHE A 106 22.67 2.46 3.17
CA PHE A 106 23.70 2.24 4.15
C PHE A 106 25.06 2.16 3.46
N ASP A 107 26.08 2.79 4.06
CA ASP A 107 27.46 2.67 3.60
C ASP A 107 28.01 1.26 3.85
N SER A 108 29.25 1.01 3.43
CA SER A 108 29.95 -0.26 3.60
C SER A 108 30.15 -0.68 5.07
N ASN A 109 30.03 0.26 6.00
CA ASN A 109 30.13 0.01 7.45
C ASN A 109 28.74 -0.21 8.09
N GLY A 110 27.68 -0.24 7.29
CA GLY A 110 26.29 -0.39 7.78
C GLY A 110 25.73 0.89 8.42
N LYS A 111 26.38 2.04 8.22
CA LYS A 111 25.88 3.32 8.73
C LYS A 111 24.93 3.95 7.72
N LEU A 112 23.81 4.50 8.21
CA LEU A 112 22.85 5.22 7.39
C LEU A 112 23.50 6.43 6.69
N SER A 113 23.51 6.45 5.37
CA SER A 113 24.09 7.49 4.52
C SER A 113 23.03 8.39 3.87
N ALA A 114 21.92 7.81 3.44
CA ALA A 114 20.84 8.54 2.78
C ALA A 114 19.48 7.82 2.93
N SER A 115 18.42 8.48 2.49
CA SER A 115 17.11 7.88 2.30
C SER A 115 16.56 8.17 0.91
N ILE A 116 15.76 7.24 0.39
CA ILE A 116 15.02 7.37 -0.87
C ILE A 116 13.55 7.42 -0.56
N THR A 117 12.83 8.35 -1.17
CA THR A 117 11.38 8.37 -1.15
C THR A 117 10.87 8.31 -2.57
N GLY A 118 10.26 7.19 -2.93
CA GLY A 118 9.59 6.99 -4.22
C GLY A 118 8.10 7.30 -4.15
N ILE A 119 7.56 7.92 -5.19
CA ILE A 119 6.12 8.14 -5.38
C ILE A 119 5.78 7.68 -6.79
N SER A 120 4.77 6.81 -6.91
CA SER A 120 4.32 6.28 -8.21
C SER A 120 2.83 6.47 -8.39
N GLY A 121 2.43 6.86 -9.60
CA GLY A 121 1.07 6.74 -10.08
C GLY A 121 0.97 5.52 -10.98
N VAL A 122 0.03 4.61 -10.72
CA VAL A 122 -0.17 3.38 -11.50
C VAL A 122 -1.62 3.23 -11.92
N THR A 123 -1.83 2.61 -13.07
CA THR A 123 -3.16 2.21 -13.56
C THR A 123 -3.25 0.70 -13.55
N LEU A 124 -4.30 0.19 -12.94
CA LEU A 124 -4.61 -1.24 -12.85
C LEU A 124 -5.39 -1.70 -14.08
N SER A 125 -4.99 -2.84 -14.66
CA SER A 125 -5.69 -3.53 -15.74
C SER A 125 -5.75 -5.02 -15.44
N ARG A 126 -6.90 -5.50 -14.94
CA ARG A 126 -7.10 -6.89 -14.50
C ARG A 126 -6.00 -7.37 -13.54
N ASN A 127 -5.07 -8.19 -14.04
CA ASN A 127 -3.99 -8.81 -13.27
C ASN A 127 -2.62 -8.13 -13.50
N SER A 128 -2.61 -6.91 -14.01
CA SER A 128 -1.39 -6.14 -14.22
C SER A 128 -1.60 -4.67 -13.86
N PHE A 129 -0.52 -3.99 -13.51
CA PHE A 129 -0.50 -2.54 -13.42
C PHE A 129 0.73 -1.97 -14.14
N THR A 130 0.61 -0.74 -14.61
CA THR A 130 1.71 0.03 -15.18
C THR A 130 1.66 1.46 -14.67
N GLY A 131 2.79 2.12 -14.61
CA GLY A 131 2.83 3.50 -14.17
C GLY A 131 4.21 4.15 -14.24
N LEU A 132 4.23 5.40 -13.82
CA LEU A 132 5.41 6.23 -13.74
C LEU A 132 5.59 6.73 -12.30
N GLY A 133 6.82 7.00 -11.94
CA GLY A 133 7.15 7.52 -10.62
C GLY A 133 8.38 8.43 -10.62
N THR A 134 8.54 9.07 -9.48
CA THR A 134 9.74 9.84 -9.14
C THR A 134 10.28 9.40 -7.80
N ALA A 135 11.59 9.41 -7.63
CA ALA A 135 12.22 9.17 -6.34
C ALA A 135 13.16 10.32 -6.00
N LYS A 136 13.10 10.74 -4.74
CA LYS A 136 13.98 11.75 -4.16
C LYS A 136 14.97 11.08 -3.23
N ILE A 137 16.26 11.38 -3.41
CA ILE A 137 17.35 10.92 -2.56
C ILE A 137 17.80 12.08 -1.70
N VAL A 138 17.91 11.84 -0.40
CA VAL A 138 18.31 12.84 0.60
C VAL A 138 19.39 12.25 1.50
N ARG A 139 20.54 12.92 1.61
CA ARG A 139 21.62 12.53 2.56
C ARG A 139 21.17 12.69 4.01
N VAL A 140 21.79 11.95 4.89
CA VAL A 140 21.71 12.25 6.33
C VAL A 140 22.17 13.69 6.55
N GLY A 141 21.38 14.47 7.30
CA GLY A 141 21.58 15.92 7.44
C GLY A 141 20.73 16.80 6.53
N GLY A 142 19.89 16.19 5.66
CA GLY A 142 18.83 16.89 4.92
C GLY A 142 19.23 17.46 3.56
N THR A 143 20.49 17.31 3.13
CA THR A 143 20.92 17.76 1.79
C THR A 143 20.33 16.85 0.71
N ARG A 144 19.49 17.40 -0.17
CA ARG A 144 18.98 16.67 -1.34
C ARG A 144 20.12 16.41 -2.33
N ILE A 145 20.20 15.17 -2.80
CA ILE A 145 21.21 14.78 -3.77
C ILE A 145 20.61 14.82 -5.18
N GLU A 146 19.48 14.12 -5.35
CA GLU A 146 18.97 13.80 -6.68
C GLU A 146 17.45 13.59 -6.71
N THR A 147 16.88 13.78 -7.89
CA THR A 147 15.53 13.29 -8.24
C THR A 147 15.64 12.47 -9.49
N ILE A 148 15.21 11.23 -9.43
CA ILE A 148 15.18 10.30 -10.55
C ILE A 148 13.73 10.02 -10.96
N THR A 149 13.52 9.69 -12.24
CA THR A 149 12.24 9.22 -12.77
C THR A 149 12.35 7.74 -13.11
N PHE A 150 11.22 7.02 -13.03
CA PHE A 150 11.19 5.60 -13.35
C PHE A 150 9.82 5.17 -13.87
N ALA A 151 9.83 4.11 -14.67
CA ALA A 151 8.64 3.35 -15.02
C ALA A 151 8.52 2.13 -14.11
N ILE A 152 7.29 1.77 -13.73
CA ILE A 152 6.98 0.58 -12.96
C ILE A 152 5.90 -0.23 -13.64
N SER A 153 6.02 -1.54 -13.61
CA SER A 153 4.99 -2.47 -14.01
C SER A 153 4.89 -3.63 -13.03
N GLY A 154 3.72 -4.22 -12.90
CA GLY A 154 3.53 -5.39 -12.06
C GLY A 154 2.51 -6.34 -12.63
N THR A 155 2.64 -7.62 -12.26
CA THR A 155 1.69 -8.68 -12.55
C THR A 155 1.31 -9.38 -11.25
N ARG A 156 0.03 -9.75 -11.12
CA ARG A 156 -0.45 -10.42 -9.91
C ARG A 156 0.30 -11.74 -9.70
N PHE A 157 0.64 -11.98 -8.44
CA PHE A 157 1.30 -13.22 -8.00
C PHE A 157 0.29 -14.35 -7.86
#